data_8e6c7a36be29c8858ed104dd257d024d
#
_entry.id   8e6c7a36be29c8858ed104dd257d024d
#
_cell.length_a   1.000
_cell.length_b   1.000
_cell.length_c   1.000
_cell.angle_alpha   90.00
_cell.angle_beta   90.00
_cell.angle_gamma   90.00
#
_symmetry.space_group_name_H-M   'P 1'
#
loop_
_entity.id
_entity.type
_entity.pdbx_description
1 polymer ?
#
loop_
_entity_poly.entity_id
_entity_poly.type
_entity_poly.pdbx_seq_one_letter_code
_entity_poly.pdbx_strand_id
1 'polypeptide(L)'
;EALRRFELMVEEVARNASAVAQNTAAAKKSAGDAGTSAREAATHATDAAGSARAASTSAGQAASSAQSASSSAGTASTKATEASKSAAAAESSKSAAATSASAAK
;
A
#
# COMPACT_ATOMS: atom_id res chain seq x y z
N GLU A 1 45.57 10.55 61.79
CA GLU A 1 45.87 10.52 60.31
C GLU A 1 45.43 9.21 59.67
N ALA A 2 45.78 8.11 60.29
CA ALA A 2 45.34 6.80 59.76
C ALA A 2 43.83 6.69 59.82
N LEU A 3 43.24 7.16 60.93
CA LEU A 3 41.76 7.12 61.08
C LEU A 3 41.09 8.00 60.01
N ARG A 4 41.64 9.17 59.76
CA ARG A 4 41.07 10.07 58.75
C ARG A 4 41.15 9.44 57.36
N ARG A 5 42.27 8.83 57.04
CA ARG A 5 42.43 8.12 55.73
C ARG A 5 41.44 6.94 55.62
N PHE A 6 41.24 6.24 56.72
CA PHE A 6 40.31 5.12 56.74
C PHE A 6 38.89 5.63 56.48
N GLU A 7 38.48 6.74 57.14
CA GLU A 7 37.18 7.35 56.94
C GLU A 7 36.96 7.75 55.50
N LEU A 8 37.94 8.37 54.86
CA LEU A 8 37.88 8.78 53.47
C LEU A 8 37.73 7.56 52.53
N MET A 9 38.43 6.48 52.87
CA MET A 9 38.30 5.23 52.08
C MET A 9 36.90 4.64 52.18
N VAL A 10 36.30 4.64 53.37
CA VAL A 10 34.96 4.15 53.58
C VAL A 10 33.97 4.98 52.78
N GLU A 11 34.11 6.30 52.82
CA GLU A 11 33.24 7.21 52.03
C GLU A 11 33.38 6.95 50.55
N GLU A 12 34.58 6.74 50.07
CA GLU A 12 34.84 6.51 48.66
C GLU A 12 34.25 5.16 48.19
N VAL A 13 34.39 4.13 49.02
CA VAL A 13 33.77 2.82 48.72
C VAL A 13 32.27 2.96 48.63
N ALA A 14 31.68 3.72 49.54
CA ALA A 14 30.21 3.93 49.54
C ALA A 14 29.77 4.65 48.27
N ARG A 15 30.52 5.70 47.87
CA ARG A 15 30.17 6.41 46.62
C ARG A 15 30.32 5.52 45.40
N ASN A 16 31.36 4.71 45.37
CA ASN A 16 31.57 3.79 44.25
C ASN A 16 30.50 2.72 44.18
N ALA A 17 30.07 2.19 45.33
CA ALA A 17 28.97 1.21 45.38
C ALA A 17 27.68 1.80 44.85
N SER A 18 27.42 3.07 45.22
CA SER A 18 26.23 3.79 44.74
C SER A 18 26.28 3.99 43.22
N ALA A 19 27.48 4.38 42.70
CA ALA A 19 27.67 4.58 41.27
C ALA A 19 27.48 3.26 40.50
N VAL A 20 27.99 2.16 41.01
CA VAL A 20 27.81 0.83 40.40
C VAL A 20 26.32 0.48 40.34
N ALA A 21 25.57 0.70 41.42
CA ALA A 21 24.14 0.41 41.48
C ALA A 21 23.38 1.25 40.44
N GLN A 22 23.69 2.54 40.34
CA GLN A 22 23.08 3.43 39.36
C GLN A 22 23.39 3.00 37.92
N ASN A 23 24.64 2.66 37.68
CA ASN A 23 25.09 2.24 36.35
C ASN A 23 24.44 0.91 35.93
N THR A 24 24.29 0.01 36.89
CA THR A 24 23.62 -1.29 36.65
C THR A 24 22.16 -1.07 36.29
N ALA A 25 21.47 -0.18 37.03
CA ALA A 25 20.07 0.15 36.75
C ALA A 25 19.93 0.78 35.36
N ALA A 26 20.85 1.70 35.02
CA ALA A 26 20.85 2.34 33.71
C ALA A 26 21.07 1.34 32.58
N ALA A 27 21.99 0.40 32.78
CA ALA A 27 22.27 -0.65 31.79
C ALA A 27 21.06 -1.54 31.57
N LYS A 28 20.35 -1.90 32.66
CA LYS A 28 19.13 -2.71 32.56
C LYS A 28 18.03 -1.98 31.80
N LYS A 29 17.87 -0.68 32.07
CA LYS A 29 16.88 0.13 31.36
C LYS A 29 17.20 0.21 29.88
N SER A 30 18.48 0.48 29.55
CA SER A 30 18.92 0.55 28.15
C SER A 30 18.70 -0.77 27.42
N ALA A 31 18.99 -1.89 28.07
CA ALA A 31 18.75 -3.21 27.48
C ALA A 31 17.27 -3.44 27.23
N GLY A 32 16.42 -3.03 28.17
CA GLY A 32 14.97 -3.11 28.02
C GLY A 32 14.49 -2.27 26.87
N ASP A 33 14.98 -1.04 26.76
CA ASP A 33 14.62 -0.12 25.68
C ASP A 33 15.05 -0.67 24.31
N ALA A 34 16.24 -1.25 24.25
CA ALA A 34 16.74 -1.89 23.02
C ALA A 34 15.83 -3.03 22.60
N GLY A 35 15.38 -3.84 23.56
CA GLY A 35 14.44 -4.94 23.28
C GLY A 35 13.11 -4.45 22.74
N THR A 36 12.59 -3.37 23.32
CA THR A 36 11.33 -2.74 22.86
C THR A 36 11.50 -2.21 21.45
N SER A 37 12.61 -1.50 21.18
CA SER A 37 12.88 -0.96 19.84
C SER A 37 13.03 -2.06 18.79
N ALA A 38 13.65 -3.18 19.15
CA ALA A 38 13.78 -4.32 18.24
C ALA A 38 12.42 -4.92 17.90
N ARG A 39 11.52 -5.02 18.89
CA ARG A 39 10.16 -5.54 18.66
C ARG A 39 9.36 -4.59 17.77
N GLU A 40 9.50 -3.28 18.00
CA GLU A 40 8.82 -2.27 17.19
C GLU A 40 9.32 -2.31 15.74
N ALA A 41 10.63 -2.45 15.56
CA ALA A 41 11.21 -2.58 14.23
C ALA A 41 10.66 -3.81 13.50
N ALA A 42 10.53 -4.93 14.20
CA ALA A 42 9.96 -6.16 13.63
C ALA A 42 8.50 -5.96 13.22
N THR A 43 7.72 -5.27 14.06
CA THR A 43 6.31 -4.96 13.77
C THR A 43 6.22 -4.08 12.53
N HIS A 44 7.04 -3.04 12.46
CA HIS A 44 7.03 -2.14 11.30
C HIS A 44 7.43 -2.86 10.02
N ALA A 45 8.40 -3.78 10.10
CA ALA A 45 8.81 -4.57 8.94
C ALA A 45 7.66 -5.46 8.45
N THR A 46 6.94 -6.08 9.37
CA THR A 46 5.77 -6.91 9.05
C THR A 46 4.67 -6.07 8.40
N ASP A 47 4.40 -4.88 8.96
CA ASP A 47 3.39 -3.97 8.44
C ASP A 47 3.76 -3.48 7.03
N ALA A 48 5.04 -3.15 6.83
CA ALA A 48 5.53 -2.72 5.52
C ALA A 48 5.36 -3.83 4.47
N ALA A 49 5.67 -5.07 4.84
CA ALA A 49 5.49 -6.22 3.94
C ALA A 49 4.01 -6.41 3.58
N GLY A 50 3.12 -6.25 4.57
CA GLY A 50 1.68 -6.33 4.35
C GLY A 50 1.18 -5.24 3.41
N SER A 51 1.66 -4.02 3.59
CA SER A 51 1.31 -2.89 2.73
C SER A 51 1.82 -3.10 1.30
N ALA A 52 3.01 -3.65 1.15
CA ALA A 52 3.57 -3.96 -0.17
C ALA A 52 2.72 -5.00 -0.90
N ARG A 53 2.26 -6.04 -0.18
CA ARG A 53 1.37 -7.05 -0.76
C ARG A 53 0.03 -6.46 -1.17
N ALA A 54 -0.54 -5.59 -0.34
CA ALA A 54 -1.81 -4.92 -0.64
C ALA A 54 -1.66 -4.02 -1.87
N ALA A 55 -0.54 -3.30 -1.99
CA ALA A 55 -0.27 -2.46 -3.15
C ALA A 55 -0.16 -3.29 -4.42
N SER A 56 0.50 -4.44 -4.33
CA SER A 56 0.63 -5.37 -5.46
C SER A 56 -0.72 -5.89 -5.92
N THR A 57 -1.59 -6.28 -4.98
CA THR A 57 -2.94 -6.73 -5.26
C THR A 57 -3.75 -5.61 -5.93
N SER A 58 -3.66 -4.40 -5.41
CA SER A 58 -4.37 -3.25 -5.97
C SER A 58 -3.91 -2.94 -7.39
N ALA A 59 -2.60 -3.03 -7.64
CA ALA A 59 -2.04 -2.82 -8.98
C ALA A 59 -2.57 -3.87 -9.95
N GLY A 60 -2.67 -5.13 -9.52
CA GLY A 60 -3.24 -6.20 -10.34
C GLY A 60 -4.70 -5.96 -10.67
N GLN A 61 -5.47 -5.51 -9.70
CA GLN A 61 -6.89 -5.18 -9.90
C GLN A 61 -7.06 -4.01 -10.86
N ALA A 62 -6.21 -2.98 -10.73
CA ALA A 62 -6.24 -1.84 -11.63
C ALA A 62 -5.93 -2.26 -13.07
N ALA A 63 -4.95 -3.16 -13.25
CA ALA A 63 -4.60 -3.68 -14.57
C ALA A 63 -5.76 -4.45 -15.18
N SER A 64 -6.44 -5.30 -14.39
CA SER A 64 -7.61 -6.06 -14.85
C SER A 64 -8.75 -5.12 -15.23
N SER A 65 -8.99 -4.07 -14.44
CA SER A 65 -10.03 -3.09 -14.73
C SER A 65 -9.73 -2.32 -16.02
N ALA A 66 -8.46 -1.98 -16.24
CA ALA A 66 -8.03 -1.31 -17.47
C ALA A 66 -8.26 -2.20 -18.69
N GLN A 67 -7.97 -3.51 -18.57
CA GLN A 67 -8.25 -4.47 -19.66
C GLN A 67 -9.73 -4.57 -19.95
N SER A 68 -10.56 -4.63 -18.91
CA SER A 68 -12.02 -4.68 -19.07
C SER A 68 -12.55 -3.41 -19.75
N ALA A 69 -12.04 -2.26 -19.35
CA ALA A 69 -12.42 -0.97 -19.95
C ALA A 69 -12.04 -0.95 -21.45
N SER A 70 -10.86 -1.44 -21.77
CA SER A 70 -10.39 -1.51 -23.16
C SER A 70 -11.28 -2.41 -24.00
N SER A 71 -11.65 -3.59 -23.46
CA SER A 71 -12.55 -4.53 -24.14
C SER A 71 -13.94 -3.92 -24.33
N SER A 72 -14.47 -3.24 -23.31
CA SER A 72 -15.77 -2.57 -23.40
C SER A 72 -15.76 -1.46 -24.44
N ALA A 73 -14.68 -0.68 -24.51
CA ALA A 73 -14.54 0.37 -25.51
C ALA A 73 -14.53 -0.22 -26.93
N GLY A 74 -13.83 -1.36 -27.10
CA GLY A 74 -13.82 -2.08 -28.39
C GLY A 74 -15.20 -2.57 -28.79
N THR A 75 -15.95 -3.13 -27.85
CA THR A 75 -17.32 -3.59 -28.07
C THR A 75 -18.22 -2.41 -28.45
N ALA A 76 -18.11 -1.31 -27.72
CA ALA A 76 -18.89 -0.10 -28.03
C ALA A 76 -18.63 0.41 -29.44
N SER A 77 -17.35 0.42 -29.83
CA SER A 77 -16.95 0.85 -31.17
C SER A 77 -17.55 -0.05 -32.25
N THR A 78 -17.51 -1.37 -32.05
CA THR A 78 -18.10 -2.36 -32.95
C THR A 78 -19.60 -2.15 -33.06
N LYS A 79 -20.28 -1.95 -31.94
CA LYS A 79 -21.76 -1.76 -31.95
C LYS A 79 -22.13 -0.45 -32.65
N ALA A 80 -21.34 0.60 -32.49
CA ALA A 80 -21.57 1.86 -33.19
C ALA A 80 -21.46 1.68 -34.70
N THR A 81 -20.45 0.90 -35.15
CA THR A 81 -20.28 0.58 -36.57
C THR A 81 -21.47 -0.23 -37.09
N GLU A 82 -21.93 -1.21 -36.35
CA GLU A 82 -23.09 -2.02 -36.71
C GLU A 82 -24.35 -1.16 -36.81
N ALA A 83 -24.54 -0.23 -35.88
CA ALA A 83 -25.67 0.68 -35.90
C ALA A 83 -25.63 1.57 -37.14
N SER A 84 -24.48 2.06 -37.53
CA SER A 84 -24.31 2.86 -38.75
C SER A 84 -24.66 2.05 -39.98
N LYS A 85 -24.24 0.80 -40.05
CA LYS A 85 -24.54 -0.10 -41.17
C LYS A 85 -26.05 -0.36 -41.25
N SER A 86 -26.68 -0.61 -40.09
CA SER A 86 -28.13 -0.85 -40.04
C SER A 86 -28.92 0.38 -40.47
N ALA A 87 -28.48 1.57 -40.08
CA ALA A 87 -29.12 2.82 -40.47
C ALA A 87 -29.00 3.03 -41.98
N ALA A 88 -27.83 2.74 -42.56
CA ALA A 88 -27.62 2.85 -44.02
C ALA A 88 -28.50 1.86 -44.77
N ALA A 89 -28.64 0.62 -44.26
CA ALA A 89 -29.48 -0.40 -44.86
C ALA A 89 -30.94 0.01 -44.81
N ALA A 90 -31.39 0.60 -43.71
CA ALA A 90 -32.77 1.09 -43.56
C ALA A 90 -33.03 2.22 -44.55
N GLU A 91 -32.07 3.11 -44.77
CA GLU A 91 -32.22 4.19 -45.72
C GLU A 91 -32.32 3.66 -47.16
N SER A 92 -31.50 2.66 -47.50
CA SER A 92 -31.57 2.00 -48.82
C SER A 92 -32.93 1.32 -49.04
N SER A 93 -33.46 0.64 -48.02
CA SER A 93 -34.78 0.00 -48.10
C SER A 93 -35.89 1.01 -48.28
N LYS A 94 -35.78 2.14 -47.60
CA LYS A 94 -36.73 3.24 -47.73
C LYS A 94 -36.75 3.80 -49.16
N SER A 95 -35.60 4.02 -49.74
CA SER A 95 -35.45 4.49 -51.10
C SER A 95 -36.01 3.50 -52.12
N ALA A 96 -35.74 2.20 -51.93
CA ALA A 96 -36.25 1.14 -52.79
C ALA A 96 -37.79 1.09 -52.74
N ALA A 97 -38.35 1.22 -51.56
CA ALA A 97 -39.80 1.21 -51.35
C ALA A 97 -40.47 2.42 -52.07
N ALA A 98 -39.84 3.59 -51.97
CA ALA A 98 -40.34 4.79 -52.65
C ALA A 98 -40.32 4.64 -54.17
N THR A 99 -39.27 4.04 -54.70
CA THR A 99 -39.13 3.77 -56.15
C THR A 99 -40.18 2.79 -56.60
N SER A 100 -40.40 1.72 -55.86
CA SER A 100 -41.44 0.73 -56.17
C SER A 100 -42.82 1.33 -56.14
N ALA A 101 -43.12 2.17 -55.16
CA ALA A 101 -44.43 2.86 -55.07
C ALA A 101 -44.66 3.77 -56.27
N SER A 102 -43.65 4.48 -56.73
CA SER A 102 -43.73 5.33 -57.89
C SER A 102 -43.97 4.52 -59.17
N ALA A 103 -43.30 3.37 -59.30
CA ALA A 103 -43.43 2.50 -60.46
C ALA A 103 -44.81 1.90 -60.57
N ALA A 104 -45.50 1.68 -59.41
CA ALA A 104 -46.85 1.07 -59.36
C ALA A 104 -47.96 2.00 -59.85
N LYS A 105 -47.64 3.27 -59.93
CA LYS A 105 -48.60 4.24 -60.46
C LYS A 105 -48.75 4.07 -61.97
#